data_3511c604e0a9520116544926c8242f3b
#
_entry.id   3511c604e0a9520116544926c8242f3b
#
_cell.length_a   1.000
_cell.length_b   1.000
_cell.length_c   1.000
_cell.angle_alpha   90.00
_cell.angle_beta   90.00
_cell.angle_gamma   90.00
#
_symmetry.space_group_name_H-M   'P 1'
#
loop_
_entity.id
_entity.type
_entity.pdbx_description
1 polymer ?
#
loop_
_entity_poly.entity_id
_entity_poly.type
_entity_poly.pdbx_seq_one_letter_code
_entity_poly.pdbx_strand_id
1 'polypeptide(L)'
;FNPHTADAGTSMNVVTEQIYNKLFDIKDHSAALVPVLAQSYSLSSDGKQILINLRKGVKFHRTPWFTPTRDFNAEDVVFSINRVLGHDTYLPTFSDNEVTYKNPQYRIFHEQAKKVHFPYFESIKLNQKIKSITATNPYQVKIELFEPDASILSHLASQYSIIFSQEYAYQLSADDNLTQLDTHPVGTGPYQVKDYVYNQYVRLVRNEDYWKKEAKIKNIIVDLSADRTGRLIKFFNNECQIASYPEVSQLGLLSEKDDRYYLQ
;
A
#
# COMPACT_ATOMS: atom_id res chain seq x y z
N PHE A 1 -3.43 -9.76 -1.53
CA PHE A 1 -2.61 -8.56 -1.80
C PHE A 1 -3.20 -7.28 -1.19
N ASN A 2 -3.85 -7.36 -0.03
CA ASN A 2 -4.49 -6.20 0.59
C ASN A 2 -3.84 -5.91 1.97
N PRO A 3 -2.82 -5.04 2.05
CA PRO A 3 -2.15 -4.72 3.30
C PRO A 3 -3.07 -4.08 4.35
N HIS A 4 -4.14 -3.40 3.96
CA HIS A 4 -5.09 -2.80 4.90
C HIS A 4 -5.74 -3.85 5.81
N THR A 5 -5.99 -5.06 5.30
CA THR A 5 -6.65 -6.15 6.03
C THR A 5 -5.68 -7.20 6.55
N ALA A 6 -4.38 -7.05 6.26
CA ALA A 6 -3.37 -8.02 6.66
C ALA A 6 -3.08 -7.99 8.16
N ASP A 7 -2.94 -9.17 8.74
CA ASP A 7 -2.43 -9.31 10.11
C ASP A 7 -0.94 -9.00 10.21
N ALA A 8 -0.49 -8.59 11.39
CA ALA A 8 0.92 -8.39 11.66
C ALA A 8 1.70 -9.70 11.44
N GLY A 9 2.75 -9.64 10.62
CA GLY A 9 3.63 -10.80 10.36
C GLY A 9 3.31 -11.60 9.10
N THR A 10 2.41 -11.14 8.24
CA THR A 10 2.20 -11.78 6.93
C THR A 10 3.41 -11.61 6.03
N SER A 11 3.90 -12.72 5.48
CA SER A 11 5.07 -12.74 4.56
C SER A 11 4.79 -12.08 3.20
N MET A 12 3.56 -11.66 2.93
CA MET A 12 3.17 -11.01 1.68
C MET A 12 3.70 -9.59 1.52
N ASN A 13 4.26 -9.00 2.57
CA ASN A 13 4.84 -7.64 2.51
C ASN A 13 5.90 -7.50 1.43
N VAL A 14 6.75 -8.53 1.25
CA VAL A 14 7.76 -8.56 0.17
C VAL A 14 7.13 -8.34 -1.20
N VAL A 15 5.93 -8.87 -1.42
CA VAL A 15 5.19 -8.71 -2.68
C VAL A 15 4.48 -7.36 -2.74
N THR A 16 3.76 -7.00 -1.68
CA THR A 16 2.90 -5.80 -1.68
C THR A 16 3.70 -4.50 -1.74
N GLU A 17 4.89 -4.47 -1.15
CA GLU A 17 5.82 -3.33 -1.26
C GLU A 17 6.38 -3.12 -2.67
N GLN A 18 6.34 -4.15 -3.52
CA GLN A 18 6.71 -4.01 -4.93
C GLN A 18 5.55 -3.48 -5.78
N ILE A 19 4.31 -3.69 -5.33
CA ILE A 19 3.09 -3.35 -6.08
C ILE A 19 2.58 -1.96 -5.74
N TYR A 20 2.63 -1.60 -4.45
CA TYR A 20 2.02 -0.36 -3.94
C TYR A 20 3.07 0.66 -3.51
N ASN A 21 2.64 1.91 -3.45
CA ASN A 21 3.36 2.95 -2.73
C ASN A 21 2.51 3.51 -1.59
N LYS A 22 3.21 4.12 -0.64
CA LYS A 22 2.70 4.84 0.53
C LYS A 22 2.92 6.34 0.34
N LEU A 23 2.38 7.16 1.24
CA LEU A 23 2.69 8.59 1.24
C LEU A 23 4.16 8.85 1.61
N PHE A 24 4.64 8.12 2.60
CA PHE A 24 6.00 8.21 3.12
C PHE A 24 6.62 6.84 3.26
N ASP A 25 7.92 6.80 3.36
CA ASP A 25 8.71 5.64 3.75
C ASP A 25 9.63 6.02 4.91
N ILE A 26 10.27 5.04 5.51
CA ILE A 26 11.29 5.25 6.55
C ILE A 26 12.64 4.94 5.91
N LYS A 27 13.60 5.85 6.08
CA LYS A 27 14.94 5.65 5.56
C LYS A 27 15.61 4.49 6.30
N ASP A 28 16.25 3.62 5.54
CA ASP A 28 17.00 2.48 6.09
C ASP A 28 17.94 2.90 7.20
N HIS A 29 17.94 2.12 8.28
CA HIS A 29 18.77 2.33 9.47
C HIS A 29 18.54 3.68 10.19
N SER A 30 17.41 4.33 9.95
CA SER A 30 17.06 5.58 10.64
C SER A 30 15.55 5.69 10.86
N ALA A 31 15.12 6.62 11.70
CA ALA A 31 13.71 6.95 11.87
C ALA A 31 13.26 8.10 10.94
N ALA A 32 14.09 8.54 10.00
CA ALA A 32 13.80 9.66 9.13
C ALA A 32 12.75 9.29 8.08
N LEU A 33 11.73 10.12 7.95
CA LEU A 33 10.71 9.98 6.91
C LEU A 33 11.27 10.37 5.54
N VAL A 34 10.95 9.55 4.55
CA VAL A 34 11.27 9.79 3.15
C VAL A 34 9.96 9.98 2.38
N PRO A 35 9.76 11.13 1.70
CA PRO A 35 8.60 11.33 0.83
C PRO A 35 8.58 10.33 -0.34
N VAL A 36 7.40 9.72 -0.58
CA VAL A 36 7.15 8.78 -1.69
C VAL A 36 6.04 9.33 -2.57
N LEU A 37 4.77 9.04 -2.32
CA LEU A 37 3.65 9.71 -3.02
C LEU A 37 3.41 11.11 -2.50
N ALA A 38 3.76 11.40 -1.26
CA ALA A 38 3.93 12.76 -0.79
C ALA A 38 5.19 13.39 -1.41
N GLN A 39 5.13 14.68 -1.70
CA GLN A 39 6.29 15.49 -2.10
C GLN A 39 6.85 16.25 -0.89
N SER A 40 5.97 16.77 -0.06
CA SER A 40 6.29 17.51 1.17
C SER A 40 5.11 17.48 2.13
N TYR A 41 5.36 17.88 3.37
CA TYR A 41 4.31 18.11 4.36
C TYR A 41 4.66 19.31 5.24
N SER A 42 3.64 19.85 5.89
CA SER A 42 3.77 20.88 6.93
C SER A 42 2.79 20.65 8.06
N LEU A 43 3.16 21.08 9.26
CA LEU A 43 2.32 21.01 10.45
C LEU A 43 1.83 22.41 10.80
N SER A 44 0.59 22.50 11.29
CA SER A 44 0.10 23.74 11.91
C SER A 44 0.83 24.04 13.21
N SER A 45 0.78 25.27 13.67
CA SER A 45 1.45 25.71 14.91
C SER A 45 0.94 24.99 16.17
N ASP A 46 -0.32 24.56 16.17
CA ASP A 46 -0.94 23.78 17.23
C ASP A 46 -0.71 22.26 17.10
N GLY A 47 -0.04 21.83 16.03
CA GLY A 47 0.24 20.42 15.74
C GLY A 47 -0.98 19.56 15.41
N LYS A 48 -2.17 20.16 15.23
CA LYS A 48 -3.43 19.42 14.96
C LYS A 48 -3.78 19.28 13.48
N GLN A 49 -3.05 19.94 12.58
CA GLN A 49 -3.27 19.82 11.14
C GLN A 49 -1.97 19.44 10.44
N ILE A 50 -2.09 18.51 9.51
CA ILE A 50 -1.01 18.08 8.63
C ILE A 50 -1.46 18.37 7.20
N LEU A 51 -0.73 19.21 6.51
CA LEU A 51 -0.95 19.49 5.10
C LEU A 51 0.10 18.74 4.29
N ILE A 52 -0.34 17.89 3.37
CA ILE A 52 0.54 17.04 2.56
C ILE A 52 0.37 17.41 1.09
N ASN A 53 1.46 17.84 0.45
CA ASN A 53 1.51 18.05 -0.99
C ASN A 53 1.87 16.73 -1.68
N LEU A 54 1.14 16.37 -2.72
CA LEU A 54 1.24 15.10 -3.42
C LEU A 54 2.05 15.24 -4.71
N ARG A 55 2.67 14.14 -5.09
CA ARG A 55 3.41 14.02 -6.35
C ARG A 55 2.44 13.97 -7.53
N LYS A 56 2.80 14.67 -8.62
CA LYS A 56 2.06 14.68 -9.89
C LYS A 56 2.63 13.65 -10.86
N GLY A 57 1.82 13.21 -11.83
CA GLY A 57 2.27 12.34 -12.92
C GLY A 57 2.58 10.91 -12.47
N VAL A 58 2.04 10.47 -11.35
CA VAL A 58 2.14 9.08 -10.89
C VAL A 58 1.00 8.26 -11.49
N LYS A 59 1.34 7.22 -12.25
CA LYS A 59 0.35 6.37 -12.90
C LYS A 59 0.08 5.12 -12.05
N PHE A 60 -1.19 4.72 -12.02
CA PHE A 60 -1.55 3.39 -11.56
C PHE A 60 -1.21 2.33 -12.62
N HIS A 61 -1.00 1.10 -12.18
CA HIS A 61 -0.77 -0.03 -13.06
C HIS A 61 -1.90 -0.21 -14.07
N ARG A 62 -1.53 -0.42 -15.33
CA ARG A 62 -2.44 -0.91 -16.36
C ARG A 62 -2.37 -2.42 -16.36
N THR A 63 -3.47 -3.07 -16.04
CA THR A 63 -3.57 -4.53 -15.92
C THR A 63 -4.65 -5.08 -16.85
N PRO A 64 -4.73 -6.41 -17.07
CA PRO A 64 -5.83 -7.00 -17.84
C PRO A 64 -7.23 -6.75 -17.23
N TRP A 65 -7.30 -6.48 -15.94
CA TRP A 65 -8.56 -6.27 -15.21
C TRP A 65 -8.88 -4.80 -14.91
N PHE A 66 -7.94 -3.87 -15.16
CA PHE A 66 -8.16 -2.45 -14.92
C PHE A 66 -7.31 -1.58 -15.85
N THR A 67 -7.95 -0.59 -16.46
CA THR A 67 -7.29 0.48 -17.21
C THR A 67 -7.58 1.81 -16.56
N PRO A 68 -6.59 2.44 -15.89
CA PRO A 68 -6.76 3.76 -15.28
C PRO A 68 -7.16 4.81 -16.32
N THR A 69 -8.09 5.69 -15.99
CA THR A 69 -8.47 6.83 -16.83
C THR A 69 -7.79 8.13 -16.38
N ARG A 70 -7.20 8.13 -15.19
CA ARG A 70 -6.46 9.26 -14.62
C ARG A 70 -5.21 8.82 -13.86
N ASP A 71 -4.32 9.76 -13.62
CA ASP A 71 -3.19 9.60 -12.72
C ASP A 71 -3.64 9.64 -11.25
N PHE A 72 -2.75 9.20 -10.34
CA PHE A 72 -2.89 9.34 -8.90
C PHE A 72 -3.11 10.80 -8.50
N ASN A 73 -4.04 11.00 -7.57
CA ASN A 73 -4.35 12.30 -7.01
C ASN A 73 -4.81 12.20 -5.53
N ALA A 74 -5.28 13.31 -4.98
CA ALA A 74 -5.73 13.39 -3.59
C ALA A 74 -6.97 12.54 -3.27
N GLU A 75 -7.80 12.21 -4.27
CA GLU A 75 -8.98 11.36 -4.07
C GLU A 75 -8.57 9.95 -3.63
N ASP A 76 -7.49 9.43 -4.19
CA ASP A 76 -6.97 8.10 -3.85
C ASP A 76 -6.47 8.05 -2.40
N VAL A 77 -5.85 9.13 -1.94
CA VAL A 77 -5.37 9.27 -0.56
C VAL A 77 -6.53 9.38 0.42
N VAL A 78 -7.49 10.26 0.12
CA VAL A 78 -8.70 10.45 0.96
C VAL A 78 -9.50 9.16 1.04
N PHE A 79 -9.70 8.48 -0.09
CA PHE A 79 -10.36 7.18 -0.14
C PHE A 79 -9.66 6.14 0.74
N SER A 80 -8.35 5.97 0.56
CA SER A 80 -7.58 4.92 1.25
C SER A 80 -7.57 5.12 2.76
N ILE A 81 -7.43 6.36 3.23
CA ILE A 81 -7.40 6.66 4.65
C ILE A 81 -8.81 6.62 5.25
N ASN A 82 -9.82 7.22 4.62
CA ASN A 82 -11.19 7.15 5.10
C ASN A 82 -11.70 5.70 5.20
N ARG A 83 -11.28 4.85 4.27
CA ARG A 83 -11.61 3.42 4.33
C ARG A 83 -11.16 2.77 5.63
N VAL A 84 -9.92 2.98 6.05
CA VAL A 84 -9.38 2.37 7.29
C VAL A 84 -9.81 3.08 8.57
N LEU A 85 -10.32 4.31 8.47
CA LEU A 85 -10.93 5.04 9.58
C LEU A 85 -12.41 4.64 9.78
N GLY A 86 -13.02 3.93 8.84
CA GLY A 86 -14.46 3.68 8.82
C GLY A 86 -15.30 4.92 8.54
N HIS A 87 -14.68 5.98 7.98
CA HIS A 87 -15.38 7.19 7.55
C HIS A 87 -16.08 6.97 6.20
N ASP A 88 -16.94 7.92 5.84
CA ASP A 88 -17.60 7.88 4.54
C ASP A 88 -16.60 8.06 3.41
N THR A 89 -16.57 7.10 2.50
CA THR A 89 -15.70 7.12 1.31
C THR A 89 -16.37 7.68 0.07
N TYR A 90 -17.62 8.10 0.20
CA TYR A 90 -18.43 8.62 -0.92
C TYR A 90 -18.31 10.10 -1.18
N LEU A 91 -17.65 10.83 -0.28
CA LEU A 91 -17.56 12.28 -0.42
C LEU A 91 -16.86 12.62 -1.72
N PRO A 92 -17.55 13.27 -2.68
CA PRO A 92 -16.91 13.75 -3.89
C PRO A 92 -15.86 14.78 -3.48
N THR A 93 -14.64 14.58 -3.95
CA THR A 93 -13.51 15.40 -3.51
C THR A 93 -13.40 16.68 -4.34
N PHE A 94 -13.79 16.62 -5.62
CA PHE A 94 -13.58 17.72 -6.56
C PHE A 94 -14.74 17.98 -7.52
N SER A 95 -15.79 17.20 -7.48
CA SER A 95 -16.93 17.44 -8.35
C SER A 95 -18.08 18.02 -7.56
N ASP A 96 -18.68 19.09 -8.08
CA ASP A 96 -19.99 19.57 -7.67
C ASP A 96 -21.11 18.54 -7.96
N ASN A 97 -20.75 17.32 -8.30
CA ASN A 97 -21.67 16.29 -8.69
C ASN A 97 -22.33 15.63 -7.48
N GLU A 98 -23.43 16.20 -7.03
CA GLU A 98 -24.40 15.52 -6.17
C GLU A 98 -24.78 14.11 -6.67
N VAL A 99 -24.55 13.82 -7.96
CA VAL A 99 -24.85 12.53 -8.60
C VAL A 99 -24.03 11.40 -8.02
N THR A 100 -22.75 11.62 -7.74
CA THR A 100 -21.86 10.62 -7.12
C THR A 100 -22.32 10.26 -5.71
N TYR A 101 -22.82 11.23 -4.97
CA TYR A 101 -23.36 11.08 -3.64
C TYR A 101 -24.62 10.22 -3.57
N LYS A 102 -25.43 10.25 -4.61
CA LYS A 102 -26.71 9.55 -4.70
C LYS A 102 -26.58 8.17 -5.34
N ASN A 103 -25.39 7.78 -5.80
CA ASN A 103 -25.22 6.48 -6.44
C ASN A 103 -25.29 5.35 -5.40
N PRO A 104 -26.28 4.43 -5.48
CA PRO A 104 -26.45 3.34 -4.51
C PRO A 104 -25.24 2.43 -4.39
N GLN A 105 -24.45 2.27 -5.45
CA GLN A 105 -23.30 1.38 -5.49
C GLN A 105 -22.15 1.89 -4.62
N TYR A 106 -21.96 3.19 -4.51
CA TYR A 106 -21.00 3.75 -3.57
C TYR A 106 -21.41 3.49 -2.11
N ARG A 107 -22.71 3.51 -1.83
CA ARG A 107 -23.23 3.14 -0.51
C ARG A 107 -22.90 1.68 -0.18
N ILE A 108 -23.04 0.77 -1.13
CA ILE A 108 -22.70 -0.65 -0.96
C ILE A 108 -21.23 -0.80 -0.57
N PHE A 109 -20.34 -0.12 -1.27
CA PHE A 109 -18.91 -0.14 -0.94
C PHE A 109 -18.65 0.30 0.50
N HIS A 110 -19.22 1.40 0.93
CA HIS A 110 -19.07 1.89 2.30
C HIS A 110 -19.62 0.91 3.33
N GLU A 111 -20.82 0.39 3.13
CA GLU A 111 -21.41 -0.59 4.05
C GLU A 111 -20.59 -1.91 4.11
N GLN A 112 -19.98 -2.31 3.02
CA GLN A 112 -19.07 -3.46 3.01
C GLN A 112 -17.75 -3.11 3.69
N ALA A 113 -17.17 -1.94 3.45
CA ALA A 113 -15.95 -1.49 4.09
C ALA A 113 -16.08 -1.43 5.61
N LYS A 114 -17.25 -1.04 6.14
CA LYS A 114 -17.52 -1.04 7.59
C LYS A 114 -17.49 -2.43 8.23
N LYS A 115 -17.71 -3.49 7.46
CA LYS A 115 -17.67 -4.88 7.94
C LYS A 115 -16.27 -5.50 7.91
N VAL A 116 -15.32 -4.83 7.28
CA VAL A 116 -13.96 -5.30 7.15
C VAL A 116 -13.15 -4.83 8.35
N HIS A 117 -12.37 -5.73 8.94
CA HIS A 117 -11.43 -5.39 9.98
C HIS A 117 -10.10 -4.91 9.39
N PHE A 118 -9.51 -3.93 10.05
CA PHE A 118 -8.23 -3.35 9.69
C PHE A 118 -7.25 -3.48 10.88
N PRO A 119 -6.69 -4.69 11.11
CA PRO A 119 -6.03 -5.04 12.37
C PRO A 119 -4.93 -4.08 12.80
N TYR A 120 -4.07 -3.64 11.87
CA TYR A 120 -3.02 -2.66 12.18
C TYR A 120 -3.61 -1.33 12.64
N PHE A 121 -4.56 -0.76 11.88
CA PHE A 121 -5.13 0.54 12.14
C PHE A 121 -6.01 0.55 13.40
N GLU A 122 -6.66 -0.55 13.69
CA GLU A 122 -7.41 -0.77 14.94
C GLU A 122 -6.44 -0.84 16.15
N SER A 123 -5.32 -1.55 16.02
CA SER A 123 -4.33 -1.70 17.09
C SER A 123 -3.71 -0.37 17.52
N ILE A 124 -3.47 0.53 16.58
CA ILE A 124 -2.94 1.88 16.85
C ILE A 124 -4.04 2.91 17.12
N LYS A 125 -5.31 2.51 17.10
CA LYS A 125 -6.50 3.37 17.29
C LYS A 125 -6.50 4.58 16.38
N LEU A 126 -6.20 4.37 15.09
CA LEU A 126 -6.04 5.47 14.12
C LEU A 126 -7.30 6.36 14.03
N ASN A 127 -8.49 5.77 14.13
CA ASN A 127 -9.78 6.46 14.14
C ASN A 127 -10.01 7.37 15.36
N GLN A 128 -9.24 7.19 16.45
CA GLN A 128 -9.26 8.08 17.61
C GLN A 128 -8.22 9.20 17.51
N LYS A 129 -7.30 9.10 16.56
CA LYS A 129 -6.22 10.07 16.33
C LYS A 129 -6.55 11.02 15.19
N ILE A 130 -7.01 10.49 14.06
CA ILE A 130 -7.39 11.28 12.89
C ILE A 130 -8.89 11.63 12.98
N LYS A 131 -9.18 12.92 13.01
CA LYS A 131 -10.54 13.46 13.00
C LYS A 131 -11.13 13.46 11.60
N SER A 132 -10.35 13.90 10.62
CA SER A 132 -10.78 13.96 9.22
C SER A 132 -9.58 14.01 8.28
N ILE A 133 -9.81 13.58 7.03
CA ILE A 133 -8.94 13.84 5.91
C ILE A 133 -9.75 14.40 4.76
N THR A 134 -9.28 15.47 4.16
CA THR A 134 -9.94 16.14 3.03
C THR A 134 -8.92 16.53 1.98
N ALA A 135 -9.32 16.48 0.72
CA ALA A 135 -8.54 17.06 -0.37
C ALA A 135 -8.83 18.57 -0.46
N THR A 136 -7.81 19.37 -0.42
CA THR A 136 -7.91 20.83 -0.60
C THR A 136 -7.78 21.23 -2.08
N ASN A 137 -7.12 20.40 -2.85
CA ASN A 137 -7.02 20.44 -4.31
C ASN A 137 -6.55 19.08 -4.83
N PRO A 138 -6.47 18.82 -6.16
CA PRO A 138 -6.11 17.51 -6.71
C PRO A 138 -4.78 16.93 -6.24
N TYR A 139 -3.87 17.76 -5.73
CA TYR A 139 -2.54 17.31 -5.28
C TYR A 139 -2.18 17.79 -3.87
N GLN A 140 -3.19 17.99 -3.05
CA GLN A 140 -2.97 18.33 -1.65
C GLN A 140 -4.08 17.79 -0.77
N VAL A 141 -3.68 17.16 0.33
CA VAL A 141 -4.61 16.69 1.36
C VAL A 141 -4.31 17.35 2.69
N LYS A 142 -5.37 17.58 3.46
CA LYS A 142 -5.31 18.07 4.84
C LYS A 142 -5.83 16.98 5.76
N ILE A 143 -5.02 16.60 6.74
CA ILE A 143 -5.41 15.71 7.84
C ILE A 143 -5.62 16.56 9.08
N GLU A 144 -6.76 16.43 9.72
CA GLU A 144 -7.06 17.03 11.03
C GLU A 144 -6.99 15.96 12.12
N LEU A 145 -6.30 16.27 13.20
CA LEU A 145 -6.13 15.38 14.35
C LEU A 145 -7.01 15.86 15.51
N PHE A 146 -7.47 14.94 16.35
CA PHE A 146 -8.13 15.29 17.59
C PHE A 146 -7.16 15.99 18.56
N GLU A 147 -5.95 15.43 18.69
CA GLU A 147 -4.84 15.98 19.47
C GLU A 147 -3.52 15.92 18.69
N PRO A 148 -2.54 16.77 19.03
CA PRO A 148 -1.22 16.69 18.39
C PRO A 148 -0.61 15.31 18.59
N ASP A 149 -0.21 14.65 17.49
CA ASP A 149 0.41 13.32 17.54
C ASP A 149 1.52 13.21 16.49
N ALA A 150 2.76 13.22 16.94
CA ALA A 150 3.93 13.10 16.08
C ALA A 150 4.06 11.71 15.41
N SER A 151 3.37 10.68 15.94
CA SER A 151 3.44 9.31 15.38
C SER A 151 2.65 9.12 14.11
N ILE A 152 1.73 10.03 13.76
CA ILE A 152 0.85 9.88 12.59
C ILE A 152 1.65 9.70 11.29
N LEU A 153 2.68 10.50 11.08
CA LEU A 153 3.50 10.38 9.86
C LEU A 153 4.23 9.04 9.78
N SER A 154 4.69 8.49 10.90
CA SER A 154 5.29 7.16 10.95
C SER A 154 4.26 6.06 10.68
N HIS A 155 3.02 6.22 11.15
CA HIS A 155 1.94 5.30 10.81
C HIS A 155 1.59 5.37 9.32
N LEU A 156 1.62 6.54 8.69
CA LEU A 156 1.42 6.71 7.24
C LEU A 156 2.61 6.20 6.41
N ALA A 157 3.76 5.93 7.02
CA ALA A 157 4.91 5.27 6.41
C ALA A 157 4.92 3.75 6.61
N SER A 158 3.99 3.19 7.39
CA SER A 158 3.93 1.75 7.63
C SER A 158 3.61 0.97 6.35
N GLN A 159 4.05 -0.29 6.29
CA GLN A 159 3.76 -1.20 5.17
C GLN A 159 2.26 -1.44 4.92
N TYR A 160 1.42 -1.14 5.91
CA TYR A 160 -0.03 -1.26 5.83
C TYR A 160 -0.70 -0.03 5.20
N SER A 161 -0.05 1.14 5.22
CA SER A 161 -0.62 2.43 4.79
C SER A 161 -0.43 2.69 3.29
N ILE A 162 -0.71 1.69 2.49
CA ILE A 162 -0.68 1.79 1.02
C ILE A 162 -1.82 2.66 0.51
N ILE A 163 -1.64 3.23 -0.68
CA ILE A 163 -2.69 4.00 -1.35
C ILE A 163 -3.27 3.18 -2.48
N PHE A 164 -4.58 2.92 -2.38
CA PHE A 164 -5.38 2.28 -3.43
C PHE A 164 -5.83 3.29 -4.48
N SER A 165 -6.13 2.82 -5.68
CA SER A 165 -6.88 3.58 -6.67
C SER A 165 -8.35 3.64 -6.25
N GLN A 166 -8.86 4.84 -6.01
CA GLN A 166 -10.28 5.08 -5.78
C GLN A 166 -11.11 4.65 -6.99
N GLU A 167 -10.65 5.00 -8.19
CA GLU A 167 -11.31 4.67 -9.45
C GLU A 167 -11.50 3.14 -9.60
N TYR A 168 -10.45 2.36 -9.31
CA TYR A 168 -10.53 0.90 -9.36
C TYR A 168 -11.48 0.33 -8.30
N ALA A 169 -11.41 0.84 -7.07
CA ALA A 169 -12.31 0.40 -6.01
C ALA A 169 -13.77 0.71 -6.32
N TYR A 170 -14.05 1.84 -6.95
CA TYR A 170 -15.41 2.22 -7.38
C TYR A 170 -15.92 1.36 -8.53
N GLN A 171 -15.04 1.02 -9.48
CA GLN A 171 -15.39 0.04 -10.53
C GLN A 171 -15.77 -1.31 -9.93
N LEU A 172 -14.93 -1.84 -9.01
CA LEU A 172 -15.23 -3.12 -8.36
C LEU A 172 -16.53 -3.07 -7.54
N SER A 173 -16.80 -1.95 -6.89
CA SER A 173 -18.08 -1.74 -6.18
C SER A 173 -19.27 -1.75 -7.14
N ALA A 174 -19.11 -1.11 -8.31
CA ALA A 174 -20.15 -1.09 -9.34
C ALA A 174 -20.45 -2.49 -9.89
N ASP A 175 -19.42 -3.34 -9.95
CA ASP A 175 -19.52 -4.71 -10.43
C ASP A 175 -19.87 -5.72 -9.32
N ASP A 176 -20.14 -5.25 -8.10
CA ASP A 176 -20.37 -6.06 -6.87
C ASP A 176 -19.23 -7.08 -6.62
N ASN A 177 -18.00 -6.65 -6.84
CA ASN A 177 -16.81 -7.53 -6.81
C ASN A 177 -15.63 -6.96 -6.02
N LEU A 178 -15.90 -6.40 -4.84
CA LEU A 178 -14.87 -5.79 -3.98
C LEU A 178 -13.77 -6.75 -3.51
N THR A 179 -14.04 -8.03 -3.48
CA THR A 179 -13.05 -9.05 -3.11
C THR A 179 -11.85 -9.09 -4.08
N GLN A 180 -12.01 -8.55 -5.26
CA GLN A 180 -10.89 -8.42 -6.21
C GLN A 180 -9.79 -7.45 -5.73
N LEU A 181 -10.05 -6.55 -4.81
CA LEU A 181 -8.99 -5.76 -4.17
C LEU A 181 -7.93 -6.65 -3.52
N ASP A 182 -8.32 -7.82 -3.04
CA ASP A 182 -7.43 -8.78 -2.37
C ASP A 182 -6.62 -9.66 -3.34
N THR A 183 -7.15 -9.91 -4.53
CA THR A 183 -6.62 -10.91 -5.47
C THR A 183 -6.08 -10.31 -6.77
N HIS A 184 -6.59 -9.15 -7.19
CA HIS A 184 -6.24 -8.46 -8.43
C HIS A 184 -5.69 -7.06 -8.12
N PRO A 185 -4.46 -6.97 -7.62
CA PRO A 185 -3.92 -5.71 -7.13
C PRO A 185 -3.66 -4.71 -8.26
N VAL A 186 -3.94 -3.44 -7.98
CA VAL A 186 -3.61 -2.28 -8.81
C VAL A 186 -2.93 -1.25 -7.92
N GLY A 187 -1.67 -0.97 -8.16
CA GLY A 187 -0.86 -0.05 -7.38
C GLY A 187 -0.11 0.95 -8.26
N THR A 188 0.80 1.68 -7.63
CA THR A 188 1.68 2.66 -8.28
C THR A 188 3.16 2.26 -8.20
N GLY A 189 3.43 1.04 -7.72
CA GLY A 189 4.77 0.54 -7.43
C GLY A 189 5.59 0.16 -8.66
N PRO A 190 6.86 -0.23 -8.45
CA PRO A 190 7.80 -0.58 -9.52
C PRO A 190 7.47 -1.88 -10.25
N TYR A 191 6.63 -2.72 -9.68
CA TYR A 191 6.20 -3.97 -10.28
C TYR A 191 4.69 -4.15 -10.21
N GLN A 192 4.15 -4.92 -11.15
CA GLN A 192 2.77 -5.36 -11.19
C GLN A 192 2.68 -6.88 -11.24
N VAL A 193 1.59 -7.45 -10.73
CA VAL A 193 1.35 -8.90 -10.78
C VAL A 193 1.07 -9.31 -12.23
N LYS A 194 1.81 -10.30 -12.69
CA LYS A 194 1.59 -10.96 -13.99
C LYS A 194 0.76 -12.22 -13.82
N ASP A 195 1.18 -13.07 -12.89
CA ASP A 195 0.54 -14.36 -12.58
C ASP A 195 0.57 -14.60 -11.07
N TYR A 196 -0.46 -15.23 -10.55
CA TYR A 196 -0.54 -15.71 -9.18
C TYR A 196 -1.17 -17.09 -9.14
N VAL A 197 -0.45 -18.04 -8.58
CA VAL A 197 -0.96 -19.38 -8.31
C VAL A 197 -0.91 -19.61 -6.80
N TYR A 198 -2.09 -19.82 -6.21
CA TYR A 198 -2.24 -19.96 -4.75
C TYR A 198 -1.30 -21.00 -4.17
N ASN A 199 -0.59 -20.67 -3.10
CA ASN A 199 0.42 -21.49 -2.43
C ASN A 199 1.56 -22.00 -3.32
N GLN A 200 1.74 -21.47 -4.50
CA GLN A 200 2.84 -21.84 -5.39
C GLN A 200 3.77 -20.68 -5.66
N TYR A 201 3.30 -19.65 -6.35
CA TYR A 201 4.14 -18.49 -6.67
C TYR A 201 3.34 -17.23 -7.00
N VAL A 202 4.00 -16.10 -6.87
CA VAL A 202 3.61 -14.83 -7.48
C VAL A 202 4.67 -14.45 -8.51
N ARG A 203 4.27 -14.16 -9.72
CA ARG A 203 5.13 -13.59 -10.74
C ARG A 203 4.86 -12.11 -10.89
N LEU A 204 5.88 -11.31 -10.67
CA LEU A 204 5.86 -9.88 -10.85
C LEU A 204 6.62 -9.52 -12.13
N VAL A 205 6.08 -8.54 -12.87
CA VAL A 205 6.74 -7.92 -14.01
C VAL A 205 6.94 -6.45 -13.72
N ARG A 206 8.05 -5.92 -14.21
CA ARG A 206 8.40 -4.51 -14.06
C ARG A 206 7.30 -3.61 -14.62
N ASN A 207 6.99 -2.54 -13.89
CA ASN A 207 6.14 -1.46 -14.35
C ASN A 207 6.98 -0.48 -15.19
N GLU A 208 6.76 -0.48 -16.50
CA GLU A 208 7.51 0.38 -17.42
C GLU A 208 7.12 1.88 -17.28
N ASP A 209 5.95 2.16 -16.72
CA ASP A 209 5.45 3.51 -16.44
C ASP A 209 5.78 3.99 -15.02
N TYR A 210 6.71 3.33 -14.32
CA TYR A 210 7.02 3.68 -12.94
C TYR A 210 7.61 5.10 -12.83
N TRP A 211 7.04 5.91 -11.98
CA TRP A 211 7.33 7.34 -11.82
C TRP A 211 8.71 7.67 -11.22
N LYS A 212 9.38 6.71 -10.59
CA LYS A 212 10.79 6.80 -10.20
C LYS A 212 11.67 6.19 -11.31
N LYS A 213 12.89 5.86 -10.94
CA LYS A 213 13.83 5.17 -11.81
C LYS A 213 13.31 3.76 -12.11
N GLU A 214 13.41 3.38 -13.37
CA GLU A 214 13.08 2.04 -13.86
C GLU A 214 13.80 0.96 -13.05
N ALA A 215 13.07 -0.07 -12.64
CA ALA A 215 13.64 -1.21 -11.95
C ALA A 215 14.52 -2.03 -12.88
N LYS A 216 15.70 -2.42 -12.43
CA LYS A 216 16.67 -3.15 -13.26
C LYS A 216 16.25 -4.57 -13.59
N ILE A 217 15.57 -5.24 -12.67
CA ILE A 217 15.11 -6.62 -12.81
C ILE A 217 13.76 -6.59 -13.54
N LYS A 218 13.63 -7.32 -14.64
CA LYS A 218 12.38 -7.34 -15.44
C LYS A 218 11.31 -8.23 -14.83
N ASN A 219 11.69 -9.35 -14.24
CA ASN A 219 10.76 -10.33 -13.68
C ASN A 219 11.25 -10.76 -12.29
N ILE A 220 10.33 -10.85 -11.34
CA ILE A 220 10.55 -11.43 -10.02
C ILE A 220 9.57 -12.58 -9.87
N ILE A 221 10.04 -13.73 -9.41
CA ILE A 221 9.21 -14.85 -9.02
C ILE A 221 9.35 -15.00 -7.51
N VAL A 222 8.26 -14.88 -6.80
CA VAL A 222 8.18 -15.13 -5.36
C VAL A 222 7.60 -16.51 -5.16
N ASP A 223 8.43 -17.45 -4.71
CA ASP A 223 8.03 -18.81 -4.40
C ASP A 223 7.29 -18.85 -3.05
N LEU A 224 6.07 -19.32 -3.08
CA LEU A 224 5.18 -19.44 -1.91
C LEU A 224 5.04 -20.91 -1.46
N SER A 225 5.65 -21.85 -2.18
CA SER A 225 5.45 -23.28 -1.95
C SER A 225 6.29 -23.84 -0.79
N ALA A 226 7.37 -23.17 -0.42
CA ALA A 226 8.31 -23.65 0.58
C ALA A 226 8.00 -23.11 1.97
N ASP A 227 8.09 -23.94 2.98
CA ASP A 227 8.14 -23.53 4.37
C ASP A 227 9.45 -22.79 4.70
N ARG A 228 9.64 -22.36 5.94
CA ARG A 228 10.81 -21.57 6.34
C ARG A 228 12.13 -22.29 6.13
N THR A 229 12.17 -23.60 6.42
CA THR A 229 13.37 -24.44 6.22
C THR A 229 13.63 -24.69 4.74
N GLY A 230 12.58 -25.02 3.98
CA GLY A 230 12.67 -25.24 2.55
C GLY A 230 13.15 -24.00 1.78
N ARG A 231 12.77 -22.79 2.21
CA ARG A 231 13.27 -21.55 1.61
C ARG A 231 14.80 -21.42 1.71
N LEU A 232 15.35 -21.72 2.87
CA LEU A 232 16.80 -21.66 3.07
C LEU A 232 17.53 -22.74 2.27
N ILE A 233 16.95 -23.95 2.19
CA ILE A 233 17.51 -25.03 1.34
C ILE A 233 17.52 -24.61 -0.13
N LYS A 234 16.43 -24.07 -0.65
CA LYS A 234 16.36 -23.57 -2.03
C LYS A 234 17.39 -22.46 -2.29
N PHE A 235 17.61 -21.59 -1.31
CA PHE A 235 18.63 -20.55 -1.39
C PHE A 235 20.04 -21.14 -1.46
N PHE A 236 20.40 -22.07 -0.61
CA PHE A 236 21.72 -22.73 -0.64
C PHE A 236 21.95 -23.56 -1.91
N ASN A 237 20.90 -24.12 -2.46
CA ASN A 237 20.95 -24.86 -3.73
C ASN A 237 20.99 -23.95 -4.97
N ASN A 238 21.00 -22.62 -4.80
CA ASN A 238 20.87 -21.62 -5.88
C ASN A 238 19.58 -21.70 -6.70
N GLU A 239 18.54 -22.33 -6.17
CA GLU A 239 17.20 -22.33 -6.76
C GLU A 239 16.52 -20.95 -6.58
N CYS A 240 16.83 -20.24 -5.48
CA CYS A 240 16.40 -18.89 -5.19
C CYS A 240 17.63 -17.99 -4.94
N GLN A 241 17.56 -16.74 -5.39
CA GLN A 241 18.61 -15.73 -5.19
C GLN A 241 18.45 -14.96 -3.88
N ILE A 242 17.23 -14.98 -3.30
CA ILE A 242 16.89 -14.28 -2.06
C ILE A 242 16.07 -15.22 -1.18
N ALA A 243 16.42 -15.33 0.10
CA ALA A 243 15.62 -15.94 1.13
C ALA A 243 15.12 -14.86 2.09
N SER A 244 13.81 -14.62 2.11
CA SER A 244 13.20 -13.63 3.00
C SER A 244 12.86 -14.25 4.36
N TYR A 245 13.05 -13.47 5.43
CA TYR A 245 12.69 -13.83 6.81
C TYR A 245 13.26 -15.19 7.28
N PRO A 246 14.59 -15.38 7.27
CA PRO A 246 15.19 -16.56 7.88
C PRO A 246 14.88 -16.59 9.38
N GLU A 247 14.76 -17.78 9.96
CA GLU A 247 14.64 -17.90 11.41
C GLU A 247 15.92 -17.53 12.12
N VAL A 248 15.81 -16.98 13.35
CA VAL A 248 16.98 -16.60 14.17
C VAL A 248 17.92 -17.78 14.37
N SER A 249 17.38 -19.00 14.56
CA SER A 249 18.15 -20.24 14.66
C SER A 249 18.95 -20.58 13.41
N GLN A 250 18.55 -20.08 12.24
CA GLN A 250 19.20 -20.32 10.94
C GLN A 250 20.29 -19.30 10.62
N LEU A 251 20.32 -18.16 11.33
CA LEU A 251 21.30 -17.10 11.10
C LEU A 251 22.74 -17.58 11.32
N GLY A 252 22.95 -18.52 12.25
CA GLY A 252 24.26 -19.14 12.47
C GLY A 252 24.82 -19.85 11.23
N LEU A 253 23.96 -20.44 10.40
CA LEU A 253 24.35 -21.11 9.15
C LEU A 253 24.78 -20.11 8.06
N LEU A 254 24.30 -18.86 8.16
CA LEU A 254 24.59 -17.78 7.21
C LEU A 254 25.82 -16.95 7.62
N SER A 255 26.22 -17.02 8.92
CA SER A 255 27.33 -16.24 9.46
C SER A 255 28.69 -16.90 9.29
N GLU A 256 28.76 -18.16 8.94
CA GLU A 256 30.01 -18.86 8.64
C GLU A 256 30.52 -18.46 7.24
N LYS A 257 31.28 -17.35 7.22
CA LYS A 257 32.26 -16.91 6.20
C LYS A 257 32.07 -17.45 4.77
N ASP A 258 30.92 -17.17 4.17
CA ASP A 258 30.81 -17.37 2.75
C ASP A 258 30.53 -16.02 2.09
N ASP A 259 31.51 -15.45 1.39
CA ASP A 259 31.37 -14.17 0.66
C ASP A 259 30.26 -14.17 -0.40
N ARG A 260 29.58 -15.30 -0.57
CA ARG A 260 28.44 -15.49 -1.48
C ARG A 260 27.12 -14.97 -0.91
N TYR A 261 27.02 -14.73 0.41
CA TYR A 261 25.75 -14.38 1.06
C TYR A 261 25.85 -13.03 1.77
N TYR A 262 24.84 -12.19 1.57
CA TYR A 262 24.70 -10.92 2.25
C TYR A 262 23.43 -10.94 3.11
N LEU A 263 23.57 -10.61 4.39
CA LEU A 263 22.46 -10.30 5.29
C LEU A 263 22.16 -8.80 5.20
N GLN A 264 20.89 -8.44 4.92
CA GLN A 264 20.38 -7.07 4.97
C GLN A 264 19.39 -6.91 6.11
#